data_e40f7519be262feb3fccb789d53b1ea4
#
_entry.id   e40f7519be262feb3fccb789d53b1ea4
#
_cell.length_a   1.000
_cell.length_b   1.000
_cell.length_c   1.000
_cell.angle_alpha   90.00
_cell.angle_beta   90.00
_cell.angle_gamma   90.00
#
_symmetry.space_group_name_H-M   'P 1'
#
loop_
_entity.id
_entity.type
_entity.pdbx_description
1 polymer ?
#
loop_
_entity_poly.entity_id
_entity_poly.type
_entity_poly.pdbx_seq_one_letter_code
_entity_poly.pdbx_strand_id
1 'polypeptide(L)'
;MEFEMDELYLTIINNLNDGVYFVDLDRRILFWNKAAERITGYSADEIMGRQCQDNILNHIDEDGRPLCVIGCPLFATIIDGKQRQARVFVRHKDGYRIPILVNISPMKKNGEIVGAIEIFTQNSPTVYEDNLVEHLSGIAMHDALTQLPNRRYLESFLNYNLNP
;
A
#
# COMPACT_ATOMS: atom_id res chain seq x y z
N MET A 1 -26.32 20.47 19.67
CA MET A 1 -25.38 20.69 18.59
C MET A 1 -25.60 19.54 17.60
N GLU A 2 -26.30 19.78 16.53
CA GLU A 2 -26.46 18.81 15.44
C GLU A 2 -25.25 18.97 14.51
N PHE A 3 -24.40 17.94 14.43
CA PHE A 3 -23.42 17.86 13.36
C PHE A 3 -24.11 17.30 12.11
N GLU A 4 -23.94 17.93 10.98
CA GLU A 4 -24.28 17.28 9.72
C GLU A 4 -23.39 16.04 9.59
N MET A 5 -24.03 14.87 9.45
CA MET A 5 -23.31 13.59 9.44
C MET A 5 -22.22 13.55 8.35
N ASP A 6 -22.47 14.22 7.23
CA ASP A 6 -21.50 14.29 6.13
C ASP A 6 -20.24 15.06 6.51
N GLU A 7 -20.36 16.18 7.24
CA GLU A 7 -19.20 16.92 7.74
C GLU A 7 -18.41 16.12 8.79
N LEU A 8 -19.13 15.39 9.65
CA LEU A 8 -18.49 14.53 10.64
C LEU A 8 -17.68 13.41 9.96
N TYR A 9 -18.26 12.72 8.99
CA TYR A 9 -17.57 11.67 8.24
C TYR A 9 -16.34 12.19 7.50
N LEU A 10 -16.45 13.31 6.81
CA LEU A 10 -15.32 13.93 6.13
C LEU A 10 -14.23 14.35 7.12
N THR A 11 -14.59 14.87 8.27
CA THR A 11 -13.64 15.24 9.32
C THR A 11 -12.90 14.00 9.82
N ILE A 12 -13.62 12.92 10.11
CA ILE A 12 -13.01 11.67 10.57
C ILE A 12 -12.04 11.13 9.51
N ILE A 13 -12.49 10.97 8.27
CA ILE A 13 -11.70 10.38 7.19
C ILE A 13 -10.43 11.21 6.88
N ASN A 14 -10.52 12.53 6.94
CA ASN A 14 -9.38 13.42 6.68
C ASN A 14 -8.38 13.50 7.86
N ASN A 15 -8.77 13.07 9.04
CA ASN A 15 -7.88 12.98 10.21
C ASN A 15 -7.28 11.59 10.42
N LEU A 16 -7.61 10.61 9.59
CA LEU A 16 -6.94 9.32 9.62
C LEU A 16 -5.48 9.45 9.18
N ASN A 17 -4.64 8.56 9.68
CA ASN A 17 -3.25 8.43 9.22
C ASN A 17 -3.16 7.57 7.95
N ASP A 18 -4.16 6.73 7.73
CA ASP A 18 -4.25 5.86 6.56
C ASP A 18 -4.79 6.61 5.36
N GLY A 19 -4.22 6.34 4.20
CA GLY A 19 -4.76 6.81 2.93
C GLY A 19 -6.10 6.13 2.64
N VAL A 20 -7.09 6.91 2.25
CA VAL A 20 -8.42 6.42 1.88
C VAL A 20 -8.81 7.01 0.54
N TYR A 21 -9.18 6.14 -0.37
CA TYR A 21 -9.84 6.55 -1.60
C TYR A 21 -10.93 5.58 -2.01
N PHE A 22 -11.86 6.03 -2.80
CA PHE A 22 -12.83 5.15 -3.42
C PHE A 22 -13.04 5.48 -4.89
N VAL A 23 -13.45 4.43 -5.60
CA VAL A 23 -13.66 4.46 -7.03
C VAL A 23 -15.06 3.97 -7.38
N ASP A 24 -15.55 4.42 -8.51
CA ASP A 24 -16.75 3.85 -9.14
C ASP A 24 -16.46 2.52 -9.87
N LEU A 25 -17.43 2.01 -10.59
CA LEU A 25 -17.32 0.76 -11.37
C LEU A 25 -16.28 0.86 -12.49
N ASP A 26 -16.04 2.05 -13.03
CA ASP A 26 -15.04 2.33 -14.05
C ASP A 26 -13.65 2.62 -13.46
N ARG A 27 -13.50 2.44 -12.15
CA ARG A 27 -12.30 2.74 -11.39
C ARG A 27 -11.87 4.21 -11.42
N ARG A 28 -12.82 5.14 -11.61
CA ARG A 28 -12.59 6.57 -11.45
C ARG A 28 -12.53 6.91 -9.98
N ILE A 29 -11.51 7.66 -9.60
CA ILE A 29 -11.31 8.10 -8.22
C ILE A 29 -12.31 9.22 -7.92
N LEU A 30 -13.21 8.96 -6.98
CA LEU A 30 -14.27 9.87 -6.56
C LEU A 30 -13.97 10.56 -5.22
N PHE A 31 -13.02 10.03 -4.46
CA PHE A 31 -12.62 10.57 -3.18
C PHE A 31 -11.15 10.25 -2.90
N TRP A 32 -10.47 11.18 -2.25
CA TRP A 32 -9.05 11.10 -1.91
C TRP A 32 -8.80 11.89 -0.63
N ASN A 33 -8.45 11.23 0.49
CA ASN A 33 -8.28 11.92 1.76
C ASN A 33 -6.90 12.57 1.90
N LYS A 34 -6.75 13.35 2.96
CA LYS A 34 -5.50 14.08 3.25
C LYS A 34 -4.30 13.17 3.53
N ALA A 35 -4.52 11.97 4.11
CA ALA A 35 -3.45 11.02 4.30
C ALA A 35 -2.97 10.43 2.96
N ALA A 36 -3.87 10.15 2.04
CA ALA A 36 -3.52 9.70 0.70
C ALA A 36 -2.66 10.75 -0.04
N GLU A 37 -2.98 12.03 0.10
CA GLU A 37 -2.14 13.12 -0.42
C GLU A 37 -0.73 13.09 0.16
N ARG A 38 -0.61 12.95 1.49
CA ARG A 38 0.70 12.91 2.17
C ARG A 38 1.54 11.70 1.79
N ILE A 39 0.91 10.54 1.69
CA ILE A 39 1.62 9.28 1.40
C ILE A 39 2.09 9.24 -0.05
N THR A 40 1.26 9.63 -1.00
CA THR A 40 1.54 9.47 -2.43
C THR A 40 2.13 10.71 -3.10
N GLY A 41 1.99 11.88 -2.48
CA GLY A 41 2.40 13.17 -3.05
C GLY A 41 1.41 13.76 -4.07
N TYR A 42 0.35 13.03 -4.43
CA TYR A 42 -0.69 13.54 -5.31
C TYR A 42 -1.78 14.25 -4.51
N SER A 43 -2.12 15.47 -4.89
CA SER A 43 -3.27 16.17 -4.31
C SER A 43 -4.60 15.61 -4.85
N ALA A 44 -5.69 15.83 -4.10
CA ALA A 44 -7.02 15.45 -4.55
C ALA A 44 -7.37 16.08 -5.91
N ASP A 45 -7.02 17.34 -6.12
CA ASP A 45 -7.29 18.05 -7.38
C ASP A 45 -6.57 17.43 -8.59
N GLU A 46 -5.40 16.83 -8.38
CA GLU A 46 -4.63 16.19 -9.43
C GLU A 46 -5.18 14.81 -9.81
N ILE A 47 -5.82 14.12 -8.86
CA ILE A 47 -6.15 12.70 -9.00
C ILE A 47 -7.64 12.42 -9.15
N MET A 48 -8.51 13.29 -8.64
CA MET A 48 -9.96 13.14 -8.73
C MET A 48 -10.44 13.03 -10.18
N GLY A 49 -11.35 12.11 -10.44
CA GLY A 49 -11.93 11.85 -11.76
C GLY A 49 -11.05 11.05 -12.71
N ARG A 50 -9.78 10.81 -12.37
CA ARG A 50 -8.91 9.93 -13.15
C ARG A 50 -9.18 8.47 -12.83
N GLN A 51 -8.94 7.60 -13.78
CA GLN A 51 -8.97 6.16 -13.52
C GLN A 51 -7.70 5.73 -12.79
N CYS A 52 -7.84 4.96 -11.73
CA CYS A 52 -6.67 4.51 -10.94
C CYS A 52 -5.70 3.64 -11.75
N GLN A 53 -6.18 3.06 -12.87
CA GLN A 53 -5.37 2.28 -13.80
C GLN A 53 -4.55 3.13 -14.79
N ASP A 54 -4.78 4.43 -14.89
CA ASP A 54 -4.11 5.33 -15.84
C ASP A 54 -2.63 5.60 -15.49
N ASN A 55 -1.99 4.63 -14.89
CA ASN A 55 -0.56 4.63 -14.57
C ASN A 55 -0.13 5.70 -13.56
N ILE A 56 -1.06 6.22 -12.75
CA ILE A 56 -0.77 7.22 -11.73
C ILE A 56 -0.20 6.54 -10.49
N LEU A 57 -1.00 5.68 -9.85
CA LEU A 57 -0.59 4.93 -8.66
C LEU A 57 0.29 3.73 -9.03
N ASN A 58 0.03 3.14 -10.19
CA ASN A 58 0.83 2.08 -10.79
C ASN A 58 1.28 1.03 -9.76
N HIS A 59 0.29 0.37 -9.14
CA HIS A 59 0.55 -0.66 -8.14
C HIS A 59 1.31 -1.84 -8.75
N ILE A 60 2.33 -2.28 -8.06
CA ILE A 60 3.08 -3.50 -8.37
C ILE A 60 3.11 -4.42 -7.15
N ASP A 61 3.25 -5.72 -7.39
CA ASP A 61 3.50 -6.70 -6.33
C ASP A 61 4.99 -6.77 -5.94
N GLU A 62 5.32 -7.68 -5.04
CA GLU A 62 6.70 -7.91 -4.57
C GLU A 62 7.65 -8.36 -5.69
N ASP A 63 7.12 -8.98 -6.75
CA ASP A 63 7.87 -9.41 -7.94
C ASP A 63 7.98 -8.31 -9.00
N GLY A 64 7.42 -7.12 -8.76
CA GLY A 64 7.39 -5.99 -9.70
C GLY A 64 6.34 -6.10 -10.80
N ARG A 65 5.37 -7.01 -10.69
CA ARG A 65 4.31 -7.17 -11.69
C ARG A 65 3.28 -6.05 -11.59
N PRO A 66 2.88 -5.45 -12.73
CA PRO A 66 1.91 -4.34 -12.74
C PRO A 66 0.50 -4.84 -12.44
N LEU A 67 0.05 -4.66 -11.22
CA LEU A 67 -1.27 -5.12 -10.76
C LEU A 67 -2.44 -4.37 -11.42
N CYS A 68 -2.24 -3.12 -11.80
CA CYS A 68 -3.29 -2.34 -12.47
C CYS A 68 -3.70 -2.93 -13.85
N VAL A 69 -2.83 -3.74 -14.45
CA VAL A 69 -3.05 -4.41 -15.73
C VAL A 69 -3.43 -5.88 -15.53
N ILE A 70 -2.74 -6.57 -14.61
CA ILE A 70 -2.89 -8.01 -14.40
C ILE A 70 -3.11 -8.28 -12.90
N GLY A 71 -4.32 -8.73 -12.54
CA GLY A 71 -4.61 -9.17 -11.18
C GLY A 71 -4.86 -8.05 -10.16
N CYS A 72 -5.46 -6.94 -10.58
CA CYS A 72 -5.84 -5.83 -9.71
C CYS A 72 -6.82 -6.29 -8.62
N PRO A 73 -6.44 -6.25 -7.33
CA PRO A 73 -7.32 -6.67 -6.24
C PRO A 73 -8.54 -5.75 -6.08
N LEU A 74 -8.41 -4.47 -6.39
CA LEU A 74 -9.52 -3.51 -6.39
C LEU A 74 -10.57 -3.88 -7.44
N PHE A 75 -10.13 -4.17 -8.67
CA PHE A 75 -11.03 -4.58 -9.73
C PHE A 75 -11.72 -5.91 -9.44
N ALA A 76 -10.98 -6.87 -8.90
CA ALA A 76 -11.56 -8.15 -8.48
C ALA A 76 -12.63 -7.96 -7.39
N THR A 77 -12.45 -7.02 -6.45
CA THR A 77 -13.43 -6.67 -5.42
C THR A 77 -14.70 -6.05 -6.02
N ILE A 78 -14.57 -5.22 -7.05
CA ILE A 78 -15.71 -4.65 -7.79
C ILE A 78 -16.52 -5.77 -8.45
N ILE A 79 -15.85 -6.77 -9.03
CA ILE A 79 -16.51 -7.85 -9.76
C ILE A 79 -17.26 -8.83 -8.85
N ASP A 80 -16.62 -9.29 -7.79
CA ASP A 80 -17.17 -10.38 -6.95
C ASP A 80 -17.67 -9.95 -5.56
N GLY A 81 -17.45 -8.70 -5.18
CA GLY A 81 -17.90 -8.14 -3.91
C GLY A 81 -17.18 -8.66 -2.67
N LYS A 82 -16.03 -9.34 -2.82
CA LYS A 82 -15.26 -9.85 -1.71
C LYS A 82 -14.25 -8.82 -1.22
N GLN A 83 -14.09 -8.73 0.09
CA GLN A 83 -13.00 -7.96 0.70
C GLN A 83 -11.65 -8.61 0.40
N ARG A 84 -10.63 -7.77 0.23
CA ARG A 84 -9.27 -8.20 -0.05
C ARG A 84 -8.26 -7.40 0.77
N GLN A 85 -7.16 -8.05 1.07
CA GLN A 85 -5.98 -7.44 1.64
C GLN A 85 -4.76 -7.85 0.81
N ALA A 86 -3.87 -6.93 0.53
CA ALA A 86 -2.65 -7.21 -0.20
C ALA A 86 -1.51 -6.28 0.23
N ARG A 87 -0.28 -6.77 0.12
CA ARG A 87 0.93 -5.95 0.18
C ARG A 87 1.31 -5.58 -1.24
N VAL A 88 1.43 -4.29 -1.49
CA VAL A 88 1.74 -3.76 -2.82
C VAL A 88 2.67 -2.56 -2.69
N PHE A 89 3.24 -2.14 -3.81
CA PHE A 89 4.01 -0.91 -3.89
C PHE A 89 3.26 0.09 -4.75
N VAL A 90 3.02 1.27 -4.20
CA VAL A 90 2.44 2.40 -4.93
C VAL A 90 3.55 3.33 -5.41
N ARG A 91 3.34 3.97 -6.54
CA ARG A 91 4.27 4.97 -7.06
C ARG A 91 3.98 6.33 -6.42
N HIS A 92 4.99 6.92 -5.77
CA HIS A 92 4.95 8.30 -5.34
C HIS A 92 5.05 9.25 -6.54
N LYS A 93 4.51 10.45 -6.42
CA LYS A 93 4.59 11.50 -7.45
C LYS A 93 6.03 11.79 -7.90
N ASP A 94 6.98 11.74 -6.98
CA ASP A 94 8.41 11.95 -7.25
C ASP A 94 9.12 10.73 -7.88
N GLY A 95 8.39 9.65 -8.16
CA GLY A 95 8.86 8.50 -8.93
C GLY A 95 9.34 7.29 -8.13
N TYR A 96 9.54 7.40 -6.81
CA TYR A 96 9.94 6.26 -5.99
C TYR A 96 8.75 5.39 -5.58
N ARG A 97 9.03 4.16 -5.13
CA ARG A 97 8.03 3.20 -4.69
C ARG A 97 7.86 3.25 -3.18
N ILE A 98 6.60 3.14 -2.74
CA ILE A 98 6.22 3.10 -1.33
C ILE A 98 5.55 1.76 -1.07
N PRO A 99 6.06 0.96 -0.13
CA PRO A 99 5.38 -0.26 0.31
C PRO A 99 4.13 0.13 1.11
N ILE A 100 3.00 -0.44 0.75
CA ILE A 100 1.73 -0.23 1.43
C ILE A 100 0.99 -1.55 1.63
N LEU A 101 0.24 -1.60 2.72
CA LEU A 101 -0.76 -2.63 2.96
C LEU A 101 -2.12 -2.06 2.57
N VAL A 102 -2.79 -2.68 1.62
CA VAL A 102 -4.12 -2.27 1.17
C VAL A 102 -5.20 -3.17 1.73
N ASN A 103 -6.29 -2.55 2.18
CA ASN A 103 -7.54 -3.20 2.55
C ASN A 103 -8.63 -2.67 1.63
N ILE A 104 -9.23 -3.57 0.88
CA ILE A 104 -10.19 -3.22 -0.16
C ILE A 104 -11.54 -3.83 0.18
N SER A 105 -12.58 -3.00 0.13
CA SER A 105 -13.96 -3.41 0.38
C SER A 105 -14.88 -2.94 -0.73
N PRO A 106 -15.91 -3.72 -1.09
CA PRO A 106 -16.90 -3.28 -2.04
C PRO A 106 -17.75 -2.16 -1.44
N MET A 107 -18.03 -1.14 -2.23
CA MET A 107 -19.01 -0.12 -1.89
C MET A 107 -20.35 -0.48 -2.48
N LYS A 108 -21.38 -0.55 -1.62
CA LYS A 108 -22.72 -0.95 -2.00
C LYS A 108 -23.73 0.17 -1.75
N LYS A 109 -24.66 0.32 -2.69
CA LYS A 109 -25.84 1.16 -2.57
C LYS A 109 -27.06 0.31 -2.90
N ASN A 110 -28.02 0.25 -1.97
CA ASN A 110 -29.24 -0.58 -2.10
C ASN A 110 -28.94 -2.07 -2.41
N GLY A 111 -27.83 -2.60 -1.85
CA GLY A 111 -27.41 -3.99 -2.06
C GLY A 111 -26.59 -4.25 -3.33
N GLU A 112 -26.52 -3.30 -4.25
CA GLU A 112 -25.73 -3.40 -5.48
C GLU A 112 -24.34 -2.78 -5.30
N ILE A 113 -23.32 -3.38 -5.90
CA ILE A 113 -21.97 -2.86 -5.90
C ILE A 113 -21.92 -1.64 -6.82
N VAL A 114 -21.49 -0.50 -6.27
CA VAL A 114 -21.35 0.77 -7.00
C VAL A 114 -19.89 1.20 -7.14
N GLY A 115 -18.96 0.44 -6.56
CA GLY A 115 -17.54 0.71 -6.61
C GLY A 115 -16.79 -0.03 -5.51
N ALA A 116 -15.62 0.46 -5.18
CA ALA A 116 -14.79 -0.07 -4.10
C ALA A 116 -14.11 1.05 -3.31
N ILE A 117 -13.86 0.77 -2.05
CA ILE A 117 -13.07 1.60 -1.14
C ILE A 117 -11.73 0.90 -0.91
N GLU A 118 -10.65 1.65 -0.96
CA GLU A 118 -9.33 1.18 -0.58
C GLU A 118 -8.80 2.03 0.57
N ILE A 119 -8.41 1.36 1.63
CA ILE A 119 -7.71 1.94 2.77
C ILE A 119 -6.29 1.38 2.72
N PHE A 120 -5.29 2.26 2.70
CA PHE A 120 -3.90 1.85 2.63
C PHE A 120 -3.06 2.50 3.72
N THR A 121 -2.28 1.66 4.36
CA THR A 121 -1.31 2.05 5.38
C THR A 121 0.07 1.95 4.79
N GLN A 122 0.88 2.96 5.00
CA GLN A 122 2.28 2.88 4.62
C GLN A 122 2.91 1.74 5.45
N ASN A 123 3.26 0.67 4.76
CA ASN A 123 3.96 -0.46 5.38
C ASN A 123 5.44 -0.07 5.51
N SER A 124 5.72 0.88 6.39
CA SER A 124 7.06 0.96 6.93
C SER A 124 7.25 -0.37 7.66
N PRO A 125 8.27 -1.17 7.30
CA PRO A 125 8.76 -2.16 8.22
C PRO A 125 8.88 -1.40 9.54
N THR A 126 8.17 -1.83 10.56
CA THR A 126 8.30 -1.16 11.83
C THR A 126 9.78 -1.18 12.12
N VAL A 127 10.37 -0.03 12.34
CA VAL A 127 11.79 0.15 12.68
C VAL A 127 12.23 -0.85 13.77
N TYR A 128 11.26 -1.43 14.48
CA TYR A 128 11.40 -2.48 15.45
C TYR A 128 11.55 -3.89 14.87
N GLU A 129 10.84 -4.26 13.81
CA GLU A 129 10.97 -5.60 13.22
C GLU A 129 12.24 -5.70 12.39
N ASP A 130 12.57 -4.68 11.61
CA ASP A 130 13.82 -4.65 10.85
C ASP A 130 15.03 -4.50 11.77
N ASN A 131 14.97 -3.64 12.80
CA ASN A 131 16.04 -3.54 13.78
C ASN A 131 16.19 -4.83 14.60
N LEU A 132 15.10 -5.53 14.91
CA LEU A 132 15.18 -6.81 15.61
C LEU A 132 15.74 -7.91 14.70
N VAL A 133 15.28 -7.98 13.44
CA VAL A 133 15.80 -8.96 12.47
C VAL A 133 17.24 -8.63 12.12
N GLU A 134 17.60 -7.37 11.90
CA GLU A 134 18.99 -6.95 11.67
C GLU A 134 19.87 -7.21 12.89
N HIS A 135 19.37 -6.91 14.09
CA HIS A 135 20.12 -7.14 15.33
C HIS A 135 20.31 -8.64 15.61
N LEU A 136 19.27 -9.45 15.45
CA LEU A 136 19.35 -10.90 15.58
C LEU A 136 20.20 -11.53 14.46
N SER A 137 20.10 -11.02 13.24
CA SER A 137 20.94 -11.43 12.12
C SER A 137 22.40 -11.03 12.35
N GLY A 138 22.66 -9.83 12.88
CA GLY A 138 23.99 -9.37 13.24
C GLY A 138 24.65 -10.26 14.30
N ILE A 139 23.91 -10.64 15.34
CA ILE A 139 24.40 -11.56 16.39
C ILE A 139 24.66 -12.97 15.81
N ALA A 140 23.78 -13.45 14.92
CA ALA A 140 23.90 -14.78 14.32
C ALA A 140 24.92 -14.86 13.17
N MET A 141 25.29 -13.73 12.58
CA MET A 141 26.12 -13.64 11.37
C MET A 141 27.55 -13.22 11.64
N HIS A 142 27.87 -12.71 12.84
CA HIS A 142 29.20 -12.28 13.23
C HIS A 142 29.74 -13.10 14.40
N ASP A 143 31.03 -13.30 14.40
CA ASP A 143 31.74 -13.92 15.53
C ASP A 143 31.72 -12.98 16.73
N ALA A 144 31.30 -13.48 17.89
CA ALA A 144 31.11 -12.66 19.09
C ALA A 144 32.44 -12.06 19.65
N LEU A 145 33.57 -12.68 19.34
CA LEU A 145 34.87 -12.25 19.81
C LEU A 145 35.58 -11.30 18.85
N THR A 146 35.50 -11.59 17.57
CA THR A 146 36.24 -10.85 16.52
C THR A 146 35.44 -9.80 15.82
N GLN A 147 34.09 -9.82 15.95
CA GLN A 147 33.15 -9.00 15.19
C GLN A 147 33.23 -9.18 13.67
N LEU A 148 33.95 -10.21 13.21
CA LEU A 148 34.08 -10.55 11.80
C LEU A 148 32.87 -11.37 11.32
N PRO A 149 32.50 -11.27 10.03
CA PRO A 149 31.46 -12.10 9.45
C PRO A 149 31.77 -13.58 9.61
N ASN A 150 30.83 -14.34 10.17
CA ASN A 150 31.00 -15.77 10.29
C ASN A 150 30.67 -16.49 8.99
N ARG A 151 30.95 -17.80 8.94
CA ARG A 151 30.72 -18.65 7.76
C ARG A 151 29.27 -18.55 7.26
N ARG A 152 28.30 -18.46 8.17
CA ARG A 152 26.87 -18.38 7.85
C ARG A 152 26.51 -17.10 7.11
N TYR A 153 27.13 -15.98 7.47
CA TYR A 153 26.97 -14.71 6.74
C TYR A 153 27.56 -14.82 5.34
N LEU A 154 28.73 -15.37 5.19
CA LEU A 154 29.39 -15.54 3.91
C LEU A 154 28.61 -16.45 2.97
N GLU A 155 28.06 -17.57 3.47
CA GLU A 155 27.21 -18.47 2.70
C GLU A 155 25.91 -17.77 2.25
N SER A 156 25.26 -17.00 3.10
CA SER A 156 24.06 -16.23 2.76
C SER A 156 24.36 -15.14 1.72
N PHE A 157 25.47 -14.43 1.89
CA PHE A 157 25.90 -13.40 0.97
C PHE A 157 26.24 -13.97 -0.42
N LEU A 158 26.93 -15.09 -0.48
CA LEU A 158 27.27 -15.77 -1.73
C LEU A 158 26.02 -16.31 -2.43
N ASN A 159 25.09 -16.91 -1.70
CA ASN A 159 23.84 -17.42 -2.27
C ASN A 159 22.96 -16.30 -2.82
N TYR A 160 22.93 -15.13 -2.17
CA TYR A 160 22.16 -13.98 -2.64
C TYR A 160 22.77 -13.34 -3.90
N ASN A 161 24.10 -13.28 -4.01
CA ASN A 161 24.77 -12.57 -5.09
C ASN A 161 25.16 -13.47 -6.28
N LEU A 162 25.13 -14.80 -6.13
CA LEU A 162 25.57 -15.75 -7.17
C LEU A 162 24.42 -16.53 -7.82
N ASN A 163 23.20 -16.42 -7.32
CA ASN A 163 22.01 -16.95 -7.98
C ASN A 163 21.24 -15.79 -8.63
N PRO A 164 21.31 -15.64 -9.97
CA PRO A 164 20.53 -14.66 -10.70
C PRO A 164 19.03 -15.00 -10.71
#